data_dc4321eb80fd34aa3a108c77e5e4124b
#
_entry.id   dc4321eb80fd34aa3a108c77e5e4124b
#
_cell.length_a   1.000
_cell.length_b   1.000
_cell.length_c   1.000
_cell.angle_alpha   90.00
_cell.angle_beta   90.00
_cell.angle_gamma   90.00
#
_symmetry.space_group_name_H-M   'P 1'
#
loop_
_entity.id
_entity.type
_entity.pdbx_description
1 polymer ?
#
loop_
_entity_poly.entity_id
_entity_poly.type
_entity_poly.pdbx_seq_one_letter_code
_entity_poly.pdbx_strand_id
1 'polypeptide(L)'
;MRFARNPNLVAAEMDGDMVMMSIEHGTYFGLTGIAPQIWEALEQPKSAGELVQELLPQFDVAADVLRSDIDAFLNDMHQNGLLHRP
;
A
#
# COMPACT_ATOMS: atom_id res chain seq x y z
N MET A 1 -3.36 13.63 6.67
CA MET A 1 -2.65 12.52 7.34
C MET A 1 -1.92 11.70 6.28
N ARG A 2 -0.64 11.48 6.48
CA ARG A 2 0.19 10.75 5.52
C ARG A 2 0.62 9.41 6.10
N PHE A 3 0.88 8.47 5.20
CA PHE A 3 1.40 7.16 5.54
C PHE A 3 2.76 6.98 4.89
N ALA A 4 3.65 6.25 5.58
CA ALA A 4 4.98 5.93 5.08
C ALA A 4 5.24 4.44 5.25
N ARG A 5 6.07 3.88 4.37
CA ARG A 5 6.50 2.49 4.48
C ARG A 5 7.33 2.30 5.74
N ASN A 6 7.11 1.19 6.43
CA ASN A 6 8.01 0.77 7.49
C ASN A 6 9.34 0.35 6.85
N PRO A 7 10.49 0.95 7.24
CA PRO A 7 11.77 0.64 6.60
C PRO A 7 12.31 -0.76 6.92
N ASN A 8 11.71 -1.45 7.88
CA ASN A 8 12.15 -2.80 8.29
C ASN A 8 11.42 -3.90 7.53
N LEU A 9 10.96 -3.62 6.33
CA LEU A 9 10.27 -4.58 5.47
C LEU A 9 11.11 -4.94 4.27
N VAL A 10 10.94 -6.17 3.80
CA VAL A 10 11.51 -6.63 2.54
C VAL A 10 10.35 -6.90 1.58
N ALA A 11 10.42 -6.30 0.41
CA ALA A 11 9.46 -6.55 -0.66
C ALA A 11 10.13 -7.39 -1.74
N ALA A 12 9.42 -8.40 -2.23
CA ALA A 12 9.90 -9.25 -3.32
C ALA A 12 8.76 -9.53 -4.29
N GLU A 13 9.09 -9.59 -5.58
CA GLU A 13 8.14 -10.02 -6.60
C GLU A 13 8.34 -11.52 -6.85
N MET A 14 7.23 -12.26 -6.83
CA MET A 14 7.22 -13.68 -7.10
C MET A 14 6.07 -13.98 -8.05
N ASP A 15 6.38 -14.43 -9.27
CA ASP A 15 5.39 -14.81 -10.28
C ASP A 15 4.36 -13.72 -10.56
N GLY A 16 4.80 -12.46 -10.58
CA GLY A 16 3.92 -11.32 -10.84
C GLY A 16 3.21 -10.77 -9.61
N ASP A 17 3.31 -11.47 -8.48
CA ASP A 17 2.73 -11.00 -7.22
C ASP A 17 3.82 -10.37 -6.36
N MET A 18 3.43 -9.40 -5.55
CA MET A 18 4.34 -8.78 -4.59
C MET A 18 4.11 -9.39 -3.21
N VAL A 19 5.18 -9.81 -2.57
CA VAL A 19 5.15 -10.35 -1.22
C VAL A 19 5.96 -9.43 -0.32
N MET A 20 5.37 -9.05 0.80
CA MET A 20 6.00 -8.24 1.83
C MET A 20 6.35 -9.13 3.01
N MET A 21 7.54 -8.97 3.54
CA MET A 21 7.96 -9.70 4.72
C MET A 21 8.36 -8.73 5.82
N SER A 22 7.77 -8.90 7.00
CA SER A 22 8.20 -8.17 8.18
C SER A 22 9.31 -8.96 8.86
N ILE A 23 10.51 -8.38 8.89
CA ILE A 23 11.67 -9.01 9.53
C ILE A 23 11.43 -9.08 11.04
N GLU A 24 10.82 -8.03 11.59
CA GLU A 24 10.58 -7.91 13.02
C GLU A 24 9.61 -8.99 13.55
N HIS A 25 8.57 -9.29 12.77
CA HIS A 25 7.52 -10.23 13.20
C HIS A 25 7.61 -11.59 12.50
N GLY A 26 8.45 -11.72 11.48
CA GLY A 26 8.56 -12.97 10.72
C GLY A 26 7.30 -13.34 9.95
N THR A 27 6.50 -12.36 9.55
CA THR A 27 5.24 -12.58 8.86
C THR A 27 5.32 -12.17 7.40
N TYR A 28 4.48 -12.80 6.57
CA TYR A 28 4.39 -12.53 5.15
C TYR A 28 3.03 -11.94 4.81
N PHE A 29 3.03 -11.01 3.86
CA PHE A 29 1.79 -10.41 3.35
C PHE A 29 1.86 -10.41 1.82
N GLY A 30 0.89 -11.04 1.18
CA GLY A 30 0.76 -11.00 -0.27
C GLY A 30 -0.04 -9.77 -0.69
N LEU A 31 0.46 -9.03 -1.67
CA LEU A 31 -0.24 -7.88 -2.23
C LEU A 31 -0.79 -8.27 -3.60
N THR A 32 -2.10 -8.20 -3.76
CA THR A 32 -2.80 -8.55 -5.00
C THR A 32 -3.67 -7.40 -5.46
N GLY A 33 -4.22 -7.51 -6.68
CA GLY A 33 -5.09 -6.48 -7.24
C GLY A 33 -4.34 -5.15 -7.41
N ILE A 34 -4.87 -4.08 -6.85
CA ILE A 34 -4.26 -2.76 -6.94
C ILE A 34 -3.25 -2.49 -5.82
N ALA A 35 -3.13 -3.40 -4.86
CA ALA A 35 -2.25 -3.21 -3.70
C ALA A 35 -0.78 -2.98 -4.08
N PRO A 36 -0.18 -3.70 -5.05
CA PRO A 36 1.19 -3.41 -5.46
C PRO A 36 1.39 -1.99 -5.96
N GLN A 37 0.44 -1.46 -6.73
CA GLN A 37 0.52 -0.09 -7.24
C GLN A 37 0.43 0.94 -6.12
N ILE A 38 -0.43 0.70 -5.14
CA ILE A 38 -0.53 1.58 -3.96
C ILE A 38 0.80 1.56 -3.20
N TRP A 39 1.37 0.39 -3.00
CA TRP A 39 2.64 0.25 -2.31
C TRP A 39 3.77 0.99 -3.01
N GLU A 40 3.86 0.86 -4.34
CA GLU A 40 4.87 1.58 -5.12
C GLU A 40 4.68 3.09 -5.03
N ALA A 41 3.43 3.56 -5.05
CA ALA A 41 3.13 4.99 -4.92
C ALA A 41 3.52 5.55 -3.55
N LEU A 42 3.68 4.69 -2.54
CA LEU A 42 4.13 5.07 -1.21
C LEU A 42 5.65 5.12 -1.06
N GLU A 43 6.39 5.14 -2.14
CA GLU A 43 7.84 5.38 -2.12
C GLU A 43 8.16 6.66 -1.35
N GLN A 44 7.29 7.67 -1.47
CA GLN A 44 7.30 8.87 -0.65
C GLN A 44 6.07 8.84 0.25
N PRO A 45 6.13 9.42 1.47
CA PRO A 45 4.94 9.50 2.32
C PRO A 45 3.80 10.23 1.61
N LYS A 46 2.60 9.66 1.67
CA LYS A 46 1.41 10.21 1.01
C LYS A 46 0.16 9.99 1.83
N SER A 47 -0.80 10.89 1.66
CA SER A 47 -2.14 10.73 2.20
C SER A 47 -3.00 9.89 1.25
N ALA A 48 -4.14 9.42 1.75
CA ALA A 48 -5.10 8.72 0.90
C ALA A 48 -5.56 9.57 -0.28
N GLY A 49 -5.80 10.87 -0.05
CA GLY A 49 -6.19 11.78 -1.13
C GLY A 49 -5.13 11.92 -2.21
N GLU A 50 -3.87 12.01 -1.81
CA GLU A 50 -2.75 12.09 -2.75
C GLU A 50 -2.63 10.80 -3.57
N LEU A 51 -2.84 9.65 -2.94
CA LEU A 51 -2.83 8.36 -3.63
C LEU A 51 -3.96 8.25 -4.65
N VAL A 52 -5.16 8.71 -4.30
CA VAL A 52 -6.28 8.71 -5.23
C VAL A 52 -5.95 9.56 -6.46
N GLN A 53 -5.43 10.76 -6.26
CA GLN A 53 -5.07 11.65 -7.37
C GLN A 53 -4.02 11.05 -8.29
N GLU A 54 -3.02 10.39 -7.71
CA GLU A 54 -1.93 9.79 -8.49
C GLU A 54 -2.38 8.55 -9.25
N LEU A 55 -3.21 7.71 -8.63
CA LEU A 55 -3.55 6.40 -9.19
C LEU A 55 -4.83 6.40 -10.03
N LEU A 56 -5.73 7.35 -9.81
CA LEU A 56 -7.01 7.36 -10.52
C LEU A 56 -6.86 7.30 -12.05
N PRO A 57 -5.93 8.03 -12.68
CA PRO A 57 -5.77 7.94 -14.14
C PRO A 57 -5.32 6.57 -14.64
N GLN A 58 -4.79 5.73 -13.76
CA GLN A 58 -4.28 4.40 -14.12
C GLN A 58 -5.35 3.31 -14.05
N PHE A 59 -6.50 3.61 -13.45
CA PHE A 59 -7.55 2.63 -13.24
C PHE A 59 -8.88 3.13 -13.80
N ASP A 60 -9.64 2.22 -14.38
CA ASP A 60 -10.96 2.52 -14.94
C ASP A 60 -12.03 2.27 -13.86
N VAL A 61 -12.00 3.07 -12.81
CA VAL A 61 -12.93 2.98 -11.68
C VAL A 61 -13.35 4.37 -11.24
N ALA A 62 -14.47 4.46 -10.53
CA ALA A 62 -14.91 5.72 -9.95
C ALA A 62 -14.00 6.13 -8.79
N ALA A 63 -13.84 7.43 -8.59
CA ALA A 63 -12.95 7.96 -7.56
C ALA A 63 -13.33 7.49 -6.15
N ASP A 64 -14.62 7.40 -5.84
CA ASP A 64 -15.10 6.95 -4.53
C ASP A 64 -14.80 5.48 -4.29
N VAL A 65 -14.87 4.64 -5.33
CA VAL A 65 -14.51 3.23 -5.22
C VAL A 65 -13.01 3.09 -4.96
N LEU A 66 -12.19 3.80 -5.73
CA LEU A 66 -10.75 3.78 -5.54
C LEU A 66 -10.36 4.28 -4.16
N ARG A 67 -11.00 5.35 -3.69
CA ARG A 67 -10.74 5.90 -2.35
C ARG A 67 -11.05 4.88 -1.27
N SER A 68 -12.18 4.18 -1.41
CA SER A 68 -12.58 3.14 -0.44
C SER A 68 -11.54 2.02 -0.39
N ASP A 69 -11.07 1.58 -1.55
CA ASP A 69 -10.07 0.51 -1.62
C ASP A 69 -8.73 0.95 -1.04
N ILE A 70 -8.32 2.19 -1.31
CA ILE A 70 -7.09 2.75 -0.77
C ILE A 70 -7.18 2.89 0.75
N ASP A 71 -8.30 3.41 1.27
CA ASP A 71 -8.49 3.54 2.71
C ASP A 71 -8.43 2.19 3.42
N ALA A 72 -9.06 1.17 2.84
CA ALA A 72 -9.02 -0.18 3.40
C ALA A 72 -7.59 -0.74 3.42
N PHE A 73 -6.84 -0.55 2.34
CA PHE A 73 -5.46 -0.99 2.24
C PHE A 73 -4.58 -0.29 3.28
N LEU A 74 -4.68 1.04 3.37
CA LEU A 74 -3.86 1.83 4.28
C LEU A 74 -4.13 1.44 5.73
N ASN A 75 -5.40 1.27 6.08
CA ASN A 75 -5.79 0.89 7.43
C ASN A 75 -5.30 -0.50 7.79
N ASP A 76 -5.47 -1.46 6.87
CA ASP A 76 -5.03 -2.84 7.08
C ASP A 76 -3.51 -2.92 7.23
N MET A 77 -2.77 -2.25 6.35
CA MET A 77 -1.31 -2.25 6.42
C MET A 77 -0.80 -1.53 7.66
N HIS A 78 -1.46 -0.46 8.06
CA HIS A 78 -1.10 0.26 9.28
C HIS A 78 -1.31 -0.61 10.52
N GLN A 79 -2.42 -1.32 10.60
CA GLN A 79 -2.70 -2.22 11.73
C GLN A 79 -1.72 -3.37 11.82
N ASN A 80 -1.19 -3.82 10.69
CA ASN A 80 -0.23 -4.92 10.64
C ASN A 80 1.23 -4.45 10.73
N GLY A 81 1.46 -3.16 10.94
CA GLY A 81 2.81 -2.63 11.12
C GLY A 81 3.61 -2.43 9.83
N LEU A 82 2.99 -2.58 8.67
CA LEU A 82 3.66 -2.40 7.38
C LEU A 82 3.77 -0.94 6.97
N LEU A 83 2.87 -0.10 7.48
CA LEU A 83 2.89 1.34 7.29
C LEU A 83 2.86 2.03 8.64
N HIS A 84 3.42 3.23 8.69
CA HIS A 84 3.31 4.06 9.87
C HIS A 84 2.95 5.50 9.48
N ARG A 85 2.55 6.27 10.45
CA ARG A 85 2.26 7.70 10.29
C ARG A 85 3.48 8.48 10.72
N PRO A 86 4.11 9.22 9.78
CA PRO A 86 5.27 10.03 10.13
C PRO A 86 4.90 11.20 11.04
#